data_c3047e281f94f6a0d64f890593aab208
#
_entry.id   c3047e281f94f6a0d64f890593aab208
#
_cell.length_a   1.000
_cell.length_b   1.000
_cell.length_c   1.000
_cell.angle_alpha   90.00
_cell.angle_beta   90.00
_cell.angle_gamma   90.00
#
_symmetry.space_group_name_H-M   'P 1'
#
loop_
_entity.id
_entity.type
_entity.pdbx_description
1 polymer ?
#
loop_
_entity_poly.entity_id
_entity_poly.type
_entity_poly.pdbx_seq_one_letter_code
_entity_poly.pdbx_strand_id
1 'polypeptide(L)'
;IVKDMDMIYDLKMLRPDKQTRLKALYENYIGRMDEGQRAAWDKFYGPIIDDFYKKNPQGKELADWKFQRYMRDYMKTVKSLDDNVGRVLDYLKEKNMLDNTLVVYTSDQGFYMGEHGWFDKRFMYEESMHTPLIMRLPKGFDRKGDITELVQNIDYAPTFLELAGAPVPEDI
;
A
#
# COMPACT_ATOMS: atom_id res chain seq x y z
N ILE A 1 17.70 8.13 3.98
CA ILE A 1 16.53 7.36 3.71
C ILE A 1 16.59 5.98 4.25
N VAL A 2 17.32 5.18 3.64
CA VAL A 2 17.59 3.87 4.21
C VAL A 2 18.20 4.01 5.60
N LYS A 3 18.91 5.09 5.86
CA LYS A 3 19.45 5.50 7.15
C LYS A 3 18.33 5.81 8.15
N ASP A 4 17.21 6.35 7.68
CA ASP A 4 16.11 6.83 8.51
C ASP A 4 14.98 5.81 8.67
N MET A 5 14.96 4.72 7.88
CA MET A 5 14.04 3.60 8.11
C MET A 5 14.28 2.99 9.48
N ASP A 6 13.22 2.99 10.30
CA ASP A 6 13.25 2.42 11.64
C ASP A 6 13.25 0.89 11.59
N MET A 7 14.19 0.28 12.29
CA MET A 7 14.35 -1.19 12.30
C MET A 7 13.16 -1.91 12.93
N ILE A 8 12.39 -1.24 13.76
CA ILE A 8 11.30 -1.83 14.53
C ILE A 8 9.97 -1.59 13.85
N TYR A 9 9.63 -0.32 13.59
CA TYR A 9 8.34 0.06 13.02
C TYR A 9 8.24 -0.26 11.54
N ASP A 10 9.26 0.12 10.77
CA ASP A 10 9.22 -0.04 9.32
C ASP A 10 9.61 -1.45 8.88
N LEU A 11 10.62 -2.04 9.52
CA LEU A 11 11.24 -3.29 9.08
C LEU A 11 10.89 -4.51 9.93
N LYS A 12 10.17 -4.33 11.04
CA LYS A 12 9.70 -5.41 11.94
C LYS A 12 10.81 -6.27 12.56
N MET A 13 11.99 -5.67 12.79
CA MET A 13 13.18 -6.34 13.31
C MET A 13 13.24 -6.32 14.84
N LEU A 14 12.21 -6.84 15.49
CA LEU A 14 12.05 -6.81 16.94
C LEU A 14 12.73 -8.01 17.62
N ARG A 15 13.63 -7.72 18.54
CA ARG A 15 14.18 -8.69 19.50
C ARG A 15 13.90 -8.25 20.94
N PRO A 16 12.95 -8.88 21.63
CA PRO A 16 12.52 -8.46 22.97
C PRO A 16 13.57 -8.69 24.06
N ASP A 17 14.59 -9.51 23.81
CA ASP A 17 15.61 -9.92 24.74
C ASP A 17 16.72 -8.87 25.00
N LYS A 18 16.80 -7.82 24.17
CA LYS A 18 17.99 -6.95 24.17
C LYS A 18 17.81 -5.52 24.67
N GLN A 19 16.56 -4.98 24.79
CA GLN A 19 16.36 -3.61 25.29
C GLN A 19 14.93 -3.37 25.84
N THR A 20 14.80 -2.73 27.01
CA THR A 20 13.55 -2.49 27.72
C THR A 20 12.53 -1.66 26.88
N ARG A 21 13.02 -0.68 26.12
CA ARG A 21 12.19 0.14 25.22
C ARG A 21 11.63 -0.68 24.06
N LEU A 22 12.44 -1.60 23.54
CA LEU A 22 12.03 -2.50 22.45
C LEU A 22 11.01 -3.53 22.93
N LYS A 23 11.08 -3.95 24.18
CA LYS A 23 10.09 -4.86 24.77
C LYS A 23 8.70 -4.23 24.83
N ALA A 24 8.58 -2.98 25.25
CA ALA A 24 7.29 -2.28 25.29
C ALA A 24 6.69 -2.07 23.90
N LEU A 25 7.52 -1.79 22.91
CA LEU A 25 7.10 -1.69 21.49
C LEU A 25 6.68 -3.03 20.92
N TYR A 26 7.43 -4.07 21.21
CA TYR A 26 7.10 -5.44 20.85
C TYR A 26 5.75 -5.87 21.43
N GLU A 27 5.53 -5.64 22.72
CA GLU A 27 4.26 -5.96 23.40
C GLU A 27 3.09 -5.16 22.81
N ASN A 28 3.28 -3.89 22.46
CA ASN A 28 2.25 -3.09 21.80
C ASN A 28 1.89 -3.57 20.38
N TYR A 29 2.86 -4.06 19.61
CA TYR A 29 2.66 -4.55 18.25
C TYR A 29 2.16 -5.99 18.21
N ILE A 30 2.80 -6.83 18.99
CA ILE A 30 2.66 -8.29 18.94
C ILE A 30 1.77 -8.80 20.09
N GLY A 31 1.69 -8.08 21.19
CA GLY A 31 0.84 -8.43 22.34
C GLY A 31 -0.66 -8.38 22.09
N ARG A 32 -1.08 -7.83 20.93
CA ARG A 32 -2.47 -7.84 20.47
C ARG A 32 -2.82 -9.04 19.60
N MET A 33 -1.82 -9.82 19.19
CA MET A 33 -2.01 -11.00 18.36
C MET A 33 -2.52 -12.16 19.21
N ASP A 34 -3.49 -12.90 18.68
CA ASP A 34 -3.84 -14.19 19.21
C ASP A 34 -2.71 -15.21 19.00
N GLU A 35 -2.85 -16.41 19.58
CA GLU A 35 -1.82 -17.45 19.50
C GLU A 35 -1.53 -17.88 18.06
N GLY A 36 -2.54 -17.97 17.20
CA GLY A 36 -2.38 -18.37 15.80
C GLY A 36 -1.65 -17.29 14.99
N GLN A 37 -2.03 -16.03 15.18
CA GLN A 37 -1.37 -14.88 14.56
C GLN A 37 0.08 -14.77 15.04
N ARG A 38 0.31 -15.00 16.33
CA ARG A 38 1.65 -14.99 16.91
C ARG A 38 2.53 -16.08 16.35
N ALA A 39 2.03 -17.31 16.28
CA ALA A 39 2.76 -18.44 15.71
C ALA A 39 3.10 -18.20 14.23
N ALA A 40 2.18 -17.63 13.45
CA ALA A 40 2.42 -17.25 12.07
C ALA A 40 3.48 -16.15 11.93
N TRP A 41 3.44 -15.15 12.80
CA TRP A 41 4.45 -14.09 12.87
C TRP A 41 5.84 -14.65 13.18
N ASP A 42 5.97 -15.42 14.24
CA ASP A 42 7.26 -15.98 14.68
C ASP A 42 7.84 -16.92 13.62
N LYS A 43 6.99 -17.74 12.99
CA LYS A 43 7.40 -18.63 11.88
C LYS A 43 7.96 -17.84 10.70
N PHE A 44 7.36 -16.69 10.38
CA PHE A 44 7.75 -15.90 9.22
C PHE A 44 8.91 -14.94 9.51
N TYR A 45 8.79 -14.13 10.57
CA TYR A 45 9.78 -13.09 10.88
C TYR A 45 10.99 -13.61 11.68
N GLY A 46 10.81 -14.63 12.50
CA GLY A 46 11.87 -15.19 13.33
C GLY A 46 13.15 -15.52 12.55
N PRO A 47 13.09 -16.34 11.49
CA PRO A 47 14.28 -16.67 10.68
C PRO A 47 14.93 -15.44 10.03
N ILE A 48 14.14 -14.45 9.61
CA ILE A 48 14.64 -13.20 9.00
C ILE A 48 15.38 -12.37 10.03
N ILE A 49 14.83 -12.26 11.24
CA ILE A 49 15.43 -11.53 12.36
C ILE A 49 16.74 -12.18 12.77
N ASP A 50 16.76 -13.50 12.91
CA ASP A 50 17.95 -14.26 13.30
C ASP A 50 19.07 -14.16 12.27
N ASP A 51 18.75 -14.28 10.98
CA ASP A 51 19.71 -14.12 9.89
C ASP A 51 20.32 -12.71 9.86
N PHE A 52 19.49 -11.68 10.03
CA PHE A 52 19.92 -10.29 10.10
C PHE A 52 20.94 -10.06 11.24
N TYR A 53 20.57 -10.47 12.45
CA TYR A 53 21.45 -10.28 13.61
C TYR A 53 22.71 -11.15 13.57
N LYS A 54 22.66 -12.29 12.90
CA LYS A 54 23.83 -13.14 12.64
C LYS A 54 24.78 -12.50 11.63
N LYS A 55 24.24 -11.94 10.54
CA LYS A 55 25.04 -11.30 9.48
C LYS A 55 25.55 -9.92 9.90
N ASN A 56 24.79 -9.21 10.70
CA ASN A 56 25.08 -7.86 11.19
C ASN A 56 25.57 -6.91 10.08
N PRO A 57 24.79 -6.73 8.98
CA PRO A 57 25.22 -5.94 7.83
C PRO A 57 25.46 -4.48 8.24
N GLN A 58 26.43 -3.82 7.58
CA GLN A 58 26.84 -2.46 7.86
C GLN A 58 26.95 -1.63 6.57
N GLY A 59 26.91 -0.30 6.69
CA GLY A 59 27.13 0.62 5.58
C GLY A 59 26.17 0.35 4.40
N LYS A 60 26.75 0.15 3.20
CA LYS A 60 25.98 -0.11 1.97
C LYS A 60 25.18 -1.41 2.05
N GLU A 61 25.75 -2.46 2.60
CA GLU A 61 25.05 -3.74 2.75
C GLU A 61 23.81 -3.62 3.64
N LEU A 62 23.89 -2.86 4.74
CA LEU A 62 22.75 -2.55 5.58
C LEU A 62 21.69 -1.75 4.80
N ALA A 63 22.13 -0.80 3.99
CA ALA A 63 21.23 0.00 3.15
C ALA A 63 20.46 -0.88 2.16
N ASP A 64 21.16 -1.71 1.42
CA ASP A 64 20.58 -2.64 0.46
C ASP A 64 19.63 -3.63 1.15
N TRP A 65 20.02 -4.15 2.31
CA TRP A 65 19.21 -5.07 3.10
C TRP A 65 17.89 -4.42 3.57
N LYS A 66 17.95 -3.20 4.11
CA LYS A 66 16.76 -2.45 4.54
C LYS A 66 15.80 -2.23 3.38
N PHE A 67 16.31 -1.77 2.23
CA PHE A 67 15.50 -1.55 1.03
C PHE A 67 14.81 -2.84 0.58
N GLN A 68 15.55 -3.92 0.43
CA GLN A 68 15.00 -5.21 0.02
C GLN A 68 13.97 -5.74 1.01
N ARG A 69 14.21 -5.55 2.31
CA ARG A 69 13.29 -5.97 3.36
C ARG A 69 11.98 -5.21 3.28
N TYR A 70 12.06 -3.88 3.14
CA TYR A 70 10.92 -2.99 3.02
C TYR A 70 10.09 -3.32 1.76
N MET A 71 10.74 -3.40 0.62
CA MET A 71 10.09 -3.69 -0.66
C MET A 71 9.37 -5.04 -0.67
N ARG A 72 9.93 -6.06 -0.04
CA ARG A 72 9.27 -7.37 0.05
C ARG A 72 7.95 -7.31 0.83
N ASP A 73 7.89 -6.55 1.90
CA ASP A 73 6.64 -6.40 2.66
C ASP A 73 5.65 -5.51 1.93
N TYR A 74 6.12 -4.44 1.29
CA TYR A 74 5.30 -3.59 0.44
C TYR A 74 4.64 -4.40 -0.69
N MET A 75 5.42 -5.17 -1.43
CA MET A 75 4.91 -6.00 -2.54
C MET A 75 3.93 -7.10 -2.08
N LYS A 76 4.05 -7.62 -0.86
CA LYS A 76 3.03 -8.53 -0.29
C LYS A 76 1.71 -7.81 -0.05
N THR A 77 1.76 -6.58 0.41
CA THR A 77 0.55 -5.75 0.58
C THR A 77 -0.10 -5.48 -0.77
N VAL A 78 0.68 -5.12 -1.80
CA VAL A 78 0.20 -4.95 -3.16
C VAL A 78 -0.45 -6.24 -3.69
N LYS A 79 0.21 -7.40 -3.49
CA LYS A 79 -0.36 -8.70 -3.89
C LYS A 79 -1.69 -8.99 -3.20
N SER A 80 -1.78 -8.72 -1.91
CA SER A 80 -3.04 -8.90 -1.16
C SER A 80 -4.14 -7.97 -1.66
N LEU A 81 -3.80 -6.73 -2.01
CA LEU A 81 -4.74 -5.76 -2.60
C LEU A 81 -5.25 -6.27 -3.95
N ASP A 82 -4.35 -6.69 -4.83
CA ASP A 82 -4.67 -7.23 -6.16
C ASP A 82 -5.63 -8.43 -6.06
N ASP A 83 -5.35 -9.39 -5.18
CA ASP A 83 -6.22 -10.54 -4.96
C ASP A 83 -7.64 -10.13 -4.48
N ASN A 84 -7.73 -9.11 -3.62
CA ASN A 84 -9.03 -8.64 -3.12
C ASN A 84 -9.79 -7.82 -4.16
N VAL A 85 -9.12 -7.04 -4.99
CA VAL A 85 -9.74 -6.38 -6.16
C VAL A 85 -10.30 -7.44 -7.10
N GLY A 86 -9.53 -8.50 -7.41
CA GLY A 86 -10.00 -9.63 -8.20
C GLY A 86 -11.28 -10.25 -7.64
N ARG A 87 -11.34 -10.52 -6.32
CA ARG A 87 -12.53 -11.06 -5.66
C ARG A 87 -13.77 -10.16 -5.79
N VAL A 88 -13.60 -8.83 -5.73
CA VAL A 88 -14.71 -7.88 -5.94
C VAL A 88 -15.21 -7.95 -7.38
N LEU A 89 -14.31 -7.98 -8.34
CA LEU A 89 -14.67 -8.08 -9.76
C LEU A 89 -15.38 -9.40 -10.07
N ASP A 90 -14.92 -10.51 -9.53
CA ASP A 90 -15.57 -11.83 -9.67
C ASP A 90 -16.97 -11.82 -9.07
N TYR A 91 -17.14 -11.24 -7.89
CA TYR A 91 -18.46 -11.09 -7.27
C TYR A 91 -19.42 -10.28 -8.14
N LEU A 92 -19.00 -9.14 -8.68
CA LEU A 92 -19.82 -8.32 -9.57
C LEU A 92 -20.22 -9.09 -10.83
N LYS A 93 -19.31 -9.90 -11.37
CA LYS A 93 -19.56 -10.77 -12.53
C LYS A 93 -20.56 -11.87 -12.20
N GLU A 94 -20.39 -12.59 -11.10
CA GLU A 94 -21.29 -13.64 -10.64
C GLU A 94 -22.71 -13.15 -10.40
N LYS A 95 -22.85 -11.92 -9.93
CA LYS A 95 -24.14 -11.27 -9.68
C LYS A 95 -24.74 -10.57 -10.91
N ASN A 96 -24.09 -10.66 -12.06
CA ASN A 96 -24.47 -9.94 -13.30
C ASN A 96 -24.58 -8.42 -13.10
N MET A 97 -23.78 -7.85 -12.20
CA MET A 97 -23.75 -6.42 -11.88
C MET A 97 -22.64 -5.68 -12.64
N LEU A 98 -21.62 -6.38 -13.12
CA LEU A 98 -20.41 -5.79 -13.69
C LEU A 98 -20.68 -4.87 -14.87
N ASP A 99 -21.69 -5.18 -15.69
CA ASP A 99 -22.04 -4.38 -16.86
C ASP A 99 -22.80 -3.09 -16.50
N ASN A 100 -23.34 -3.00 -15.29
CA ASN A 100 -24.03 -1.80 -14.77
C ASN A 100 -23.27 -1.16 -13.60
N THR A 101 -21.97 -1.38 -13.50
CA THR A 101 -21.13 -0.84 -12.43
C THR A 101 -19.95 -0.08 -13.00
N LEU A 102 -19.80 1.19 -12.58
CA LEU A 102 -18.55 1.92 -12.73
C LEU A 102 -17.54 1.37 -11.69
N VAL A 103 -16.43 0.83 -12.16
CA VAL A 103 -15.33 0.40 -11.28
C VAL A 103 -14.20 1.39 -11.42
N VAL A 104 -13.76 1.95 -10.29
CA VAL A 104 -12.67 2.92 -10.24
C VAL A 104 -11.59 2.40 -9.31
N TYR A 105 -10.36 2.35 -9.79
CA TYR A 105 -9.16 2.10 -9.01
C TYR A 105 -8.31 3.37 -8.99
N THR A 106 -8.11 3.92 -7.82
CA THR A 106 -7.35 5.16 -7.62
C THR A 106 -6.72 5.21 -6.23
N SER A 107 -5.98 6.27 -5.94
CA SER A 107 -5.41 6.57 -4.63
C SER A 107 -5.61 8.07 -4.32
N ASP A 108 -5.59 8.41 -3.05
CA ASP A 108 -5.60 9.81 -2.58
C ASP A 108 -4.23 10.49 -2.72
N GLN A 109 -3.16 9.71 -2.89
CA GLN A 109 -1.77 10.16 -2.94
C GLN A 109 -0.87 9.12 -3.58
N GLY A 110 0.30 9.58 -4.03
CA GLY A 110 1.41 8.71 -4.40
C GLY A 110 2.29 8.33 -3.20
N PHE A 111 3.47 7.74 -3.47
CA PHE A 111 4.37 7.25 -2.45
C PHE A 111 5.80 7.10 -2.97
N TYR A 112 6.80 7.54 -2.19
CA TYR A 112 8.21 7.30 -2.47
C TYR A 112 8.64 5.91 -2.04
N MET A 113 9.34 5.22 -2.90
CA MET A 113 9.91 3.90 -2.64
C MET A 113 11.44 3.88 -2.70
N GLY A 114 12.05 5.01 -2.46
CA GLY A 114 13.49 5.20 -2.52
C GLY A 114 13.92 6.33 -3.46
N GLU A 115 13.01 6.85 -4.30
CA GLU A 115 13.26 8.00 -5.16
C GLU A 115 13.68 9.19 -4.30
N HIS A 116 14.58 10.01 -4.84
CA HIS A 116 15.22 11.13 -4.13
C HIS A 116 15.84 10.74 -2.80
N GLY A 117 15.94 9.44 -2.59
CA GLY A 117 16.42 8.90 -1.41
C GLY A 117 15.35 8.92 -0.31
N TRP A 118 14.06 9.07 -0.48
CA TRP A 118 12.97 9.09 0.49
C TRP A 118 12.07 7.84 0.41
N PHE A 119 11.31 7.65 1.44
CA PHE A 119 10.11 6.82 1.46
C PHE A 119 8.99 7.60 2.18
N ASP A 120 7.71 7.13 2.10
CA ASP A 120 6.54 7.92 2.54
C ASP A 120 6.09 8.92 1.44
N LYS A 121 5.46 10.05 1.77
CA LYS A 121 4.67 10.90 0.89
C LYS A 121 4.66 12.39 1.26
N ARG A 122 5.69 12.86 1.96
CA ARG A 122 5.67 14.16 2.66
C ARG A 122 6.00 15.36 1.79
N PHE A 123 6.59 15.16 0.62
CA PHE A 123 7.07 16.23 -0.25
C PHE A 123 6.32 16.22 -1.58
N MET A 124 6.13 17.41 -2.17
CA MET A 124 5.38 17.63 -3.41
C MET A 124 6.22 17.33 -4.66
N TYR A 125 6.69 16.10 -4.79
CA TYR A 125 7.31 15.59 -6.02
C TYR A 125 6.35 14.66 -6.74
N GLU A 126 6.68 14.34 -7.99
CA GLU A 126 5.86 13.50 -8.88
C GLU A 126 5.40 12.21 -8.18
N GLU A 127 6.32 11.53 -7.51
CA GLU A 127 6.05 10.25 -6.85
C GLU A 127 5.01 10.33 -5.73
N SER A 128 4.84 11.49 -5.11
CA SER A 128 3.83 11.69 -4.06
C SER A 128 2.52 12.28 -4.58
N MET A 129 2.55 12.96 -5.73
CA MET A 129 1.37 13.60 -6.32
C MET A 129 0.71 12.75 -7.40
N HIS A 130 1.50 11.95 -8.12
CA HIS A 130 0.99 11.10 -9.19
C HIS A 130 0.29 9.87 -8.60
N THR A 131 -1.02 9.79 -8.84
CA THR A 131 -1.86 8.67 -8.40
C THR A 131 -2.35 7.87 -9.60
N PRO A 132 -2.55 6.55 -9.46
CA PRO A 132 -3.21 5.78 -10.50
C PRO A 132 -4.67 6.20 -10.62
N LEU A 133 -5.18 6.25 -11.85
CA LEU A 133 -6.60 6.36 -12.12
C LEU A 133 -6.96 5.39 -13.24
N ILE A 134 -7.64 4.32 -12.88
CA ILE A 134 -8.10 3.32 -13.83
C ILE A 134 -9.62 3.20 -13.68
N MET A 135 -10.36 3.39 -14.78
CA MET A 135 -11.80 3.30 -14.79
C MET A 135 -12.28 2.22 -15.75
N ARG A 136 -13.17 1.36 -15.28
CA ARG A 136 -13.98 0.49 -16.10
C ARG A 136 -15.40 1.05 -16.14
N LEU A 137 -15.79 1.57 -17.28
CA LEU A 137 -17.13 2.13 -17.47
C LEU A 137 -18.19 1.01 -17.58
N PRO A 138 -19.46 1.32 -17.21
CA PRO A 138 -20.59 0.44 -17.48
C PRO A 138 -20.76 0.20 -18.99
N LYS A 139 -21.49 -0.86 -19.33
CA LYS A 139 -21.81 -1.19 -20.74
C LYS A 139 -22.64 -0.06 -21.36
N GLY A 140 -22.27 0.31 -22.58
CA GLY A 140 -22.92 1.41 -23.33
C GLY A 140 -22.11 2.70 -23.37
N PHE A 141 -21.01 2.78 -22.61
CA PHE A 141 -20.03 3.85 -22.73
C PHE A 141 -18.87 3.36 -23.60
N ASP A 142 -18.69 3.98 -24.78
CA ASP A 142 -17.69 3.52 -25.77
C ASP A 142 -16.31 4.17 -25.63
N ARG A 143 -16.02 4.86 -24.52
CA ARG A 143 -14.70 5.47 -24.32
C ARG A 143 -13.70 4.43 -23.85
N LYS A 144 -12.60 4.27 -24.62
CA LYS A 144 -11.47 3.37 -24.33
C LYS A 144 -10.16 4.07 -24.62
N GLY A 145 -9.11 3.65 -23.96
CA GLY A 145 -7.74 4.15 -24.15
C GLY A 145 -7.26 5.03 -23.02
N ASP A 146 -6.07 5.56 -23.22
CA ASP A 146 -5.41 6.40 -22.23
C ASP A 146 -5.95 7.83 -22.30
N ILE A 147 -6.08 8.45 -21.12
CA ILE A 147 -6.44 9.86 -20.94
C ILE A 147 -5.16 10.58 -20.50
N THR A 148 -4.78 11.61 -21.24
CA THR A 148 -3.54 12.37 -21.00
C THR A 148 -3.80 13.75 -20.37
N GLU A 149 -5.05 14.10 -20.21
CA GLU A 149 -5.49 15.33 -19.55
C GLU A 149 -5.21 15.24 -18.04
N LEU A 150 -4.91 16.37 -17.44
CA LEU A 150 -4.74 16.45 -15.98
C LEU A 150 -6.07 16.21 -15.29
N VAL A 151 -6.05 15.28 -14.33
CA VAL A 151 -7.18 14.92 -13.48
C VAL A 151 -6.77 15.06 -12.02
N GLN A 152 -7.66 15.59 -11.20
CA GLN A 152 -7.45 15.76 -9.77
C GLN A 152 -8.53 15.01 -8.98
N ASN A 153 -8.26 14.75 -7.71
CA ASN A 153 -9.22 14.05 -6.83
C ASN A 153 -10.57 14.80 -6.69
N ILE A 154 -10.55 16.12 -6.85
CA ILE A 154 -11.79 16.95 -6.84
C ILE A 154 -12.70 16.69 -8.04
N ASP A 155 -12.19 16.14 -9.14
CA ASP A 155 -12.97 15.84 -10.34
C ASP A 155 -13.83 14.59 -10.18
N TYR A 156 -13.61 13.76 -9.17
CA TYR A 156 -14.32 12.48 -9.02
C TYR A 156 -15.79 12.68 -8.64
N ALA A 157 -16.07 13.55 -7.67
CA ALA A 157 -17.42 13.75 -7.19
C ALA A 157 -18.38 14.24 -8.30
N PRO A 158 -18.07 15.32 -9.05
CA PRO A 158 -18.92 15.76 -10.15
C PRO A 158 -19.04 14.69 -11.25
N THR A 159 -17.96 13.99 -11.58
CA THR A 159 -17.98 12.91 -12.58
C THR A 159 -18.92 11.77 -12.18
N PHE A 160 -18.90 11.35 -10.91
CA PHE A 160 -19.78 10.27 -10.44
C PHE A 160 -21.24 10.70 -10.39
N LEU A 161 -21.53 11.94 -10.01
CA LEU A 161 -22.88 12.49 -10.03
C LEU A 161 -23.43 12.53 -11.45
N GLU A 162 -22.66 13.03 -12.40
CA GLU A 162 -23.05 13.09 -13.81
C GLU A 162 -23.32 11.70 -14.38
N LEU A 163 -22.42 10.73 -14.16
CA LEU A 163 -22.61 9.35 -14.60
C LEU A 163 -23.81 8.66 -13.97
N ALA A 164 -24.17 9.03 -12.74
CA ALA A 164 -25.35 8.54 -12.03
C ALA A 164 -26.65 9.24 -12.47
N GLY A 165 -26.59 10.25 -13.31
CA GLY A 165 -27.73 11.08 -13.69
C GLY A 165 -28.26 11.97 -12.56
N ALA A 166 -27.42 12.23 -11.55
CA ALA A 166 -27.74 13.14 -10.45
C ALA A 166 -27.26 14.56 -10.76
N PRO A 167 -27.94 15.60 -10.24
CA PRO A 167 -27.51 16.98 -10.44
C PRO A 167 -26.18 17.23 -9.75
N VAL A 168 -25.25 17.87 -10.45
CA VAL A 168 -23.99 18.36 -9.87
C VAL A 168 -24.28 19.70 -9.17
N PRO A 169 -23.99 19.85 -7.87
CA PRO A 169 -24.12 21.13 -7.18
C PRO A 169 -23.26 22.24 -7.81
N GLU A 170 -23.74 23.49 -7.76
CA GLU A 170 -23.03 24.62 -8.37
C GLU A 170 -21.73 25.02 -7.63
N ASP A 171 -21.56 24.54 -6.40
CA ASP A 171 -20.43 24.86 -5.51
C ASP A 171 -19.33 23.79 -5.47
N ILE A 172 -19.37 22.81 -6.39
CA ILE A 172 -18.31 21.78 -6.54
C ILE A 172 -17.80 21.69 -7.98
#